data_d75a7dffa3416ab197cc050ff7d229d2
#
_entry.id   d75a7dffa3416ab197cc050ff7d229d2
#
_cell.length_a   1.000
_cell.length_b   1.000
_cell.length_c   1.000
_cell.angle_alpha   90.00
_cell.angle_beta   90.00
_cell.angle_gamma   90.00
#
_symmetry.space_group_name_H-M   'P 1'
#
loop_
_entity.id
_entity.type
_entity.pdbx_description
1 polymer ?
#
loop_
_entity_poly.entity_id
_entity_poly.type
_entity_poly.pdbx_seq_one_letter_code
_entity_poly.pdbx_strand_id
1 'polypeptide(L)'
;MNESILEKYGENLTQVKYLVNPAVARDKELKELVMVLLTPEKSAVLVGKPGIGKTAIVEGLAYRLQLGDIPNALRGYSVYKISTPSLVGNYDGENRVMALVNELKTKDKIILFIDEIHMLMGASSQGPMDLTNMFKEGLSRGTVKLIGATTVDEYERYILRDKAFVRRFEKIDISEPTQEMCVQILMRTVPKLESQTGVRLPYTDFIKENIMKFIVNMTSEYKRVYEISSRYPDIALVVLRQAFSAALYDNKNQVGFKHIYEAVKSTKAVYLDVIKKELVVFKEMFKDELEQEGVIVEIPE
;
A
#
# COMPACT_ATOMS: atom_id res chain seq x y z
N MET A 1 20.57 14.82 -24.86
CA MET A 1 20.66 14.40 -23.41
C MET A 1 19.70 13.25 -23.28
N ASN A 2 20.17 12.05 -22.95
CA ASN A 2 19.29 10.92 -22.76
C ASN A 2 18.44 11.19 -21.53
N GLU A 3 17.13 11.00 -21.66
CA GLU A 3 16.18 11.16 -20.58
C GLU A 3 16.53 10.17 -19.45
N SER A 4 16.49 10.61 -18.19
CA SER A 4 16.80 9.76 -17.04
C SER A 4 15.81 8.59 -16.96
N ILE A 5 16.29 7.37 -16.71
CA ILE A 5 15.42 6.19 -16.47
C ILE A 5 14.56 6.38 -15.21
N LEU A 6 15.15 6.97 -14.17
CA LEU A 6 14.41 7.29 -12.95
C LEU A 6 13.27 8.28 -13.23
N GLU A 7 13.47 9.26 -14.10
CA GLU A 7 12.42 10.23 -14.44
C GLU A 7 11.37 9.66 -15.38
N LYS A 8 11.77 8.76 -16.30
CA LYS A 8 10.87 8.17 -17.28
C LYS A 8 10.01 7.05 -16.74
N TYR A 9 10.55 6.19 -15.88
CA TYR A 9 9.90 4.96 -15.39
C TYR A 9 9.66 4.96 -13.89
N GLY A 10 10.23 5.91 -13.15
CA GLY A 10 10.11 6.03 -11.70
C GLY A 10 9.15 7.14 -11.29
N GLU A 11 8.44 6.92 -10.21
CA GLU A 11 7.64 7.93 -9.52
C GLU A 11 8.43 8.44 -8.31
N ASN A 12 8.72 9.74 -8.27
CA ASN A 12 9.38 10.35 -7.12
C ASN A 12 8.38 10.56 -5.98
N LEU A 13 8.32 9.63 -5.05
CA LEU A 13 7.41 9.68 -3.90
C LEU A 13 7.68 10.88 -2.97
N THR A 14 8.91 11.39 -2.94
CA THR A 14 9.25 12.59 -2.15
C THR A 14 8.77 13.90 -2.78
N GLN A 15 8.21 13.86 -4.00
CA GLN A 15 7.57 15.00 -4.65
C GLN A 15 6.04 14.88 -4.70
N VAL A 16 5.49 13.72 -4.31
CA VAL A 16 4.04 13.51 -4.23
C VAL A 16 3.46 14.38 -3.10
N LYS A 17 2.35 15.07 -3.37
CA LYS A 17 1.62 15.83 -2.34
C LYS A 17 0.75 14.88 -1.53
N TYR A 18 1.16 14.60 -0.30
CA TYR A 18 0.37 13.83 0.66
C TYR A 18 -0.57 14.73 1.45
N LEU A 19 -1.86 14.40 1.49
CA LEU A 19 -2.84 15.10 2.32
C LEU A 19 -2.74 14.69 3.80
N VAL A 20 -2.37 13.43 4.02
CA VAL A 20 -2.20 12.81 5.33
C VAL A 20 -1.02 11.84 5.28
N ASN A 21 -0.46 11.47 6.45
CA ASN A 21 0.56 10.42 6.50
C ASN A 21 0.01 9.10 5.95
N PRO A 22 0.60 8.52 4.88
CA PRO A 22 0.14 7.24 4.32
C PRO A 22 0.35 6.04 5.25
N ALA A 23 1.39 6.08 6.09
CA ALA A 23 1.76 4.99 7.01
C ALA A 23 1.02 5.10 8.35
N VAL A 24 -0.30 5.20 8.30
CA VAL A 24 -1.15 5.25 9.51
C VAL A 24 -0.99 3.96 10.32
N ALA A 25 -0.77 4.09 11.62
CA ALA A 25 -0.58 2.97 12.56
C ALA A 25 0.55 2.00 12.17
N ARG A 26 1.60 2.49 11.49
CA ARG A 26 2.78 1.72 11.04
C ARG A 26 4.10 2.27 11.58
N ASP A 27 4.06 2.93 12.73
CA ASP A 27 5.25 3.57 13.31
C ASP A 27 6.36 2.58 13.65
N LYS A 28 6.00 1.36 14.07
CA LYS A 28 6.96 0.30 14.38
C LYS A 28 7.71 -0.14 13.12
N GLU A 29 6.98 -0.50 12.07
CA GLU A 29 7.56 -0.97 10.81
C GLU A 29 8.34 0.14 10.11
N LEU A 30 7.87 1.37 10.20
CA LEU A 30 8.55 2.54 9.65
C LEU A 30 9.87 2.82 10.40
N LYS A 31 9.88 2.69 11.73
CA LYS A 31 11.10 2.81 12.55
C LYS A 31 12.11 1.71 12.18
N GLU A 32 11.66 0.48 12.03
CA GLU A 32 12.50 -0.66 11.62
C GLU A 32 13.09 -0.42 10.24
N LEU A 33 12.28 0.02 9.27
CA LEU A 33 12.75 0.39 7.93
C LEU A 33 13.83 1.48 7.98
N VAL A 34 13.62 2.53 8.75
CA VAL A 34 14.61 3.60 8.92
C VAL A 34 15.90 3.07 9.52
N MET A 35 15.83 2.20 10.52
CA MET A 35 17.03 1.60 11.14
C MET A 35 17.84 0.76 10.15
N VAL A 36 17.16 -0.05 9.32
CA VAL A 36 17.83 -0.79 8.25
C VAL A 36 18.51 0.14 7.25
N LEU A 37 17.81 1.21 6.82
CA LEU A 37 18.37 2.19 5.89
C LEU A 37 19.56 2.98 6.48
N LEU A 38 19.63 3.15 7.80
CA LEU A 38 20.78 3.76 8.47
C LEU A 38 21.97 2.82 8.55
N THR A 39 21.75 1.51 8.50
CA THR A 39 22.83 0.52 8.56
C THR A 39 23.64 0.54 7.26
N PRO A 40 24.99 0.69 7.34
CA PRO A 40 25.84 0.69 6.16
C PRO A 40 25.67 -0.58 5.31
N GLU A 41 25.66 -0.43 4.00
CA GLU A 41 25.56 -1.52 3.02
C GLU A 41 24.30 -2.40 3.14
N LYS A 42 23.33 -2.02 3.98
CA LYS A 42 22.07 -2.73 4.12
C LYS A 42 20.96 -2.05 3.32
N SER A 43 20.10 -2.88 2.79
CA SER A 43 18.84 -2.55 2.12
C SER A 43 17.72 -3.34 2.79
N ALA A 44 16.46 -2.96 2.56
CA ALA A 44 15.31 -3.59 3.21
C ALA A 44 14.48 -4.40 2.22
N VAL A 45 13.87 -5.49 2.71
CA VAL A 45 12.76 -6.17 2.01
C VAL A 45 11.56 -6.22 2.94
N LEU A 46 10.48 -5.56 2.53
CA LEU A 46 9.19 -5.62 3.20
C LEU A 46 8.47 -6.89 2.78
N VAL A 47 8.24 -7.79 3.72
CA VAL A 47 7.64 -9.10 3.45
C VAL A 47 6.30 -9.22 4.14
N GLY A 48 5.25 -9.56 3.38
CA GLY A 48 3.92 -9.72 3.96
C GLY A 48 2.85 -9.96 2.92
N LYS A 49 1.67 -10.40 3.34
CA LYS A 49 0.54 -10.73 2.47
C LYS A 49 0.16 -9.57 1.53
N PRO A 50 -0.51 -9.84 0.40
CA PRO A 50 -1.05 -8.79 -0.47
C PRO A 50 -2.02 -7.88 0.30
N GLY A 51 -2.04 -6.58 -0.06
CA GLY A 51 -3.02 -5.62 0.48
C GLY A 51 -2.82 -5.16 1.93
N ILE A 52 -1.73 -5.58 2.63
CA ILE A 52 -1.50 -5.18 4.03
C ILE A 52 -0.85 -3.80 4.22
N GLY A 53 -0.49 -3.12 3.12
CA GLY A 53 0.03 -1.75 3.17
C GLY A 53 1.56 -1.61 3.09
N LYS A 54 2.29 -2.55 2.46
CA LYS A 54 3.75 -2.44 2.26
C LYS A 54 4.14 -1.14 1.54
N THR A 55 3.46 -0.81 0.45
CA THR A 55 3.68 0.43 -0.30
C THR A 55 3.39 1.68 0.55
N ALA A 56 2.33 1.63 1.39
CA ALA A 56 2.00 2.75 2.28
C ALA A 56 3.11 3.06 3.30
N ILE A 57 3.87 2.06 3.75
CA ILE A 57 5.03 2.25 4.64
C ILE A 57 6.12 3.04 3.92
N VAL A 58 6.39 2.74 2.65
CA VAL A 58 7.39 3.47 1.85
C VAL A 58 6.93 4.89 1.52
N GLU A 59 5.64 5.07 1.21
CA GLU A 59 5.03 6.40 1.06
C GLU A 59 5.12 7.21 2.37
N GLY A 60 4.93 6.55 3.52
CA GLY A 60 5.12 7.17 4.84
C GLY A 60 6.56 7.59 5.12
N LEU A 61 7.55 6.81 4.66
CA LEU A 61 8.95 7.21 4.69
C LEU A 61 9.18 8.47 3.85
N ALA A 62 8.63 8.49 2.61
CA ALA A 62 8.73 9.66 1.73
C ALA A 62 8.06 10.90 2.35
N TYR A 63 6.90 10.74 2.99
CA TYR A 63 6.22 11.78 3.72
C TYR A 63 7.07 12.35 4.88
N ARG A 64 7.71 11.49 5.68
CA ARG A 64 8.62 11.94 6.76
C ARG A 64 9.87 12.64 6.22
N LEU A 65 10.40 12.20 5.09
CA LEU A 65 11.51 12.88 4.39
C LEU A 65 11.11 14.30 3.96
N GLN A 66 9.91 14.49 3.41
CA GLN A 66 9.39 15.83 3.05
C GLN A 66 9.28 16.76 4.25
N LEU A 67 8.82 16.25 5.40
CA LEU A 67 8.67 17.03 6.63
C LEU A 67 10.00 17.26 7.36
N GLY A 68 11.08 16.58 6.96
CA GLY A 68 12.33 16.58 7.70
C GLY A 68 12.26 15.79 9.03
N ASP A 69 11.17 15.04 9.27
CA ASP A 69 10.96 14.17 10.44
C ASP A 69 11.69 12.82 10.24
N ILE A 70 13.00 12.90 10.06
CA ILE A 70 13.86 11.77 9.76
C ILE A 70 15.26 12.02 10.33
N PRO A 71 16.05 10.99 10.69
CA PRO A 71 17.43 11.16 11.12
C PRO A 71 18.27 11.92 10.11
N ASN A 72 19.20 12.74 10.59
CA ASN A 72 20.05 13.62 9.76
C ASN A 72 20.77 12.88 8.63
N ALA A 73 21.17 11.62 8.85
CA ALA A 73 21.85 10.80 7.87
C ALA A 73 20.98 10.46 6.62
N LEU A 74 19.65 10.55 6.73
CA LEU A 74 18.73 10.34 5.61
C LEU A 74 18.16 11.65 5.04
N ARG A 75 18.53 12.80 5.58
CA ARG A 75 18.08 14.10 5.04
C ARG A 75 18.58 14.32 3.60
N GLY A 76 17.68 14.79 2.76
CA GLY A 76 17.96 15.07 1.36
C GLY A 76 17.94 13.82 0.47
N TYR A 77 17.57 12.65 1.00
CA TYR A 77 17.28 11.49 0.16
C TYR A 77 15.95 11.67 -0.56
N SER A 78 15.90 11.19 -1.80
CA SER A 78 14.67 11.07 -2.60
C SER A 78 14.28 9.61 -2.74
N VAL A 79 12.97 9.32 -2.60
CA VAL A 79 12.43 7.97 -2.76
C VAL A 79 11.81 7.85 -4.15
N TYR A 80 12.34 6.95 -4.96
CA TYR A 80 11.80 6.63 -6.28
C TYR A 80 11.15 5.24 -6.27
N LYS A 81 9.88 5.17 -6.63
CA LYS A 81 9.16 3.92 -6.85
C LYS A 81 9.26 3.54 -8.30
N ILE A 82 9.70 2.32 -8.58
CA ILE A 82 9.68 1.73 -9.92
C ILE A 82 8.92 0.42 -9.88
N SER A 83 7.99 0.24 -10.82
CA SER A 83 7.30 -1.04 -10.98
C SER A 83 8.20 -2.04 -11.72
N THR A 84 8.18 -3.30 -11.30
CA THR A 84 8.97 -4.36 -11.93
C THR A 84 8.68 -4.51 -13.43
N PRO A 85 7.42 -4.46 -13.92
CA PRO A 85 7.14 -4.49 -15.36
C PRO A 85 7.81 -3.37 -16.15
N SER A 86 8.01 -2.21 -15.54
CA SER A 86 8.70 -1.07 -16.20
C SER A 86 10.19 -1.33 -16.41
N LEU A 87 10.78 -2.26 -15.68
CA LEU A 87 12.19 -2.65 -15.78
C LEU A 87 12.43 -3.78 -16.80
N VAL A 88 11.37 -4.43 -17.27
CA VAL A 88 11.47 -5.48 -18.29
C VAL A 88 11.61 -4.83 -19.67
N GLY A 89 12.62 -5.27 -20.43
CA GLY A 89 12.90 -4.78 -21.79
C GLY A 89 14.19 -3.95 -21.89
N ASN A 90 14.38 -3.33 -23.06
CA ASN A 90 15.57 -2.54 -23.37
C ASN A 90 15.25 -1.04 -23.39
N TYR A 91 16.26 -0.27 -23.08
CA TYR A 91 16.30 1.18 -23.18
C TYR A 91 17.59 1.56 -23.91
N ASP A 92 17.46 2.23 -25.05
CA ASP A 92 18.59 2.68 -25.87
C ASP A 92 19.61 1.57 -26.22
N GLY A 93 19.06 0.35 -26.47
CA GLY A 93 19.89 -0.83 -26.81
C GLY A 93 20.45 -1.60 -25.60
N GLU A 94 20.34 -1.06 -24.40
CA GLU A 94 20.76 -1.69 -23.15
C GLU A 94 19.56 -2.24 -22.35
N ASN A 95 19.77 -3.29 -21.56
CA ASN A 95 18.77 -3.76 -20.62
C ASN A 95 18.42 -2.65 -19.61
N ARG A 96 17.12 -2.40 -19.38
CA ARG A 96 16.65 -1.29 -18.52
C ARG A 96 17.19 -1.36 -17.10
N VAL A 97 17.34 -2.57 -16.55
CA VAL A 97 17.93 -2.73 -15.21
C VAL A 97 19.39 -2.28 -15.20
N MET A 98 20.17 -2.66 -16.23
CA MET A 98 21.56 -2.22 -16.34
C MET A 98 21.67 -0.72 -16.51
N ALA A 99 20.85 -0.14 -17.36
CA ALA A 99 20.83 1.30 -17.57
C ALA A 99 20.43 2.06 -16.30
N LEU A 100 19.44 1.54 -15.53
CA LEU A 100 19.10 2.08 -14.21
C LEU A 100 20.27 2.00 -13.22
N VAL A 101 20.94 0.85 -13.14
CA VAL A 101 22.12 0.68 -12.28
C VAL A 101 23.23 1.64 -12.65
N ASN A 102 23.49 1.82 -13.95
CA ASN A 102 24.51 2.77 -14.43
C ASN A 102 24.14 4.22 -14.08
N GLU A 103 22.86 4.59 -14.19
CA GLU A 103 22.38 5.91 -13.76
C GLU A 103 22.57 6.11 -12.25
N LEU A 104 22.19 5.11 -11.44
CA LEU A 104 22.29 5.17 -9.98
C LEU A 104 23.75 5.31 -9.48
N LYS A 105 24.74 4.84 -10.26
CA LYS A 105 26.16 5.05 -9.92
C LYS A 105 26.58 6.54 -9.97
N THR A 106 25.86 7.35 -10.71
CA THR A 106 26.13 8.79 -10.88
C THR A 106 25.26 9.68 -10.00
N LYS A 107 24.27 9.09 -9.31
CA LYS A 107 23.33 9.82 -8.44
C LYS A 107 23.62 9.52 -6.98
N ASP A 108 23.43 10.52 -6.15
CA ASP A 108 23.57 10.41 -4.70
C ASP A 108 22.21 10.54 -3.99
N LYS A 109 22.12 10.01 -2.79
CA LYS A 109 20.97 10.15 -1.90
C LYS A 109 19.65 9.65 -2.51
N ILE A 110 19.71 8.49 -3.16
CA ILE A 110 18.54 7.83 -3.73
C ILE A 110 18.16 6.63 -2.86
N ILE A 111 16.87 6.54 -2.54
CA ILE A 111 16.22 5.33 -2.03
C ILE A 111 15.35 4.81 -3.17
N LEU A 112 15.70 3.67 -3.74
CA LEU A 112 14.94 3.02 -4.79
C LEU A 112 13.97 2.03 -4.17
N PHE A 113 12.68 2.18 -4.43
CA PHE A 113 11.65 1.23 -4.03
C PHE A 113 11.20 0.41 -5.24
N ILE A 114 11.32 -0.91 -5.12
CA ILE A 114 10.90 -1.88 -6.15
C ILE A 114 9.80 -2.76 -5.55
N ASP A 115 8.58 -2.58 -6.04
CA ASP A 115 7.47 -3.45 -5.68
C ASP A 115 7.58 -4.77 -6.45
N GLU A 116 7.13 -5.88 -5.83
CA GLU A 116 7.24 -7.23 -6.38
C GLU A 116 8.67 -7.61 -6.82
N ILE A 117 9.66 -7.26 -5.98
CA ILE A 117 11.09 -7.44 -6.31
C ILE A 117 11.46 -8.88 -6.69
N HIS A 118 10.68 -9.89 -6.24
CA HIS A 118 10.86 -11.30 -6.60
C HIS A 118 10.78 -11.56 -8.11
N MET A 119 10.02 -10.75 -8.86
CA MET A 119 9.92 -10.88 -10.31
C MET A 119 11.26 -10.65 -11.02
N LEU A 120 12.14 -9.86 -10.43
CA LEU A 120 13.48 -9.64 -10.96
C LEU A 120 14.46 -10.76 -10.61
N MET A 121 14.13 -11.61 -9.62
CA MET A 121 14.97 -12.71 -9.14
C MET A 121 14.72 -14.04 -9.90
N GLY A 122 13.54 -14.18 -10.55
CA GLY A 122 13.10 -15.44 -11.15
C GLY A 122 12.79 -15.44 -12.63
N ALA A 123 12.80 -14.30 -13.30
CA ALA A 123 12.11 -14.13 -14.56
C ALA A 123 12.99 -13.64 -15.71
N SER A 124 14.11 -14.28 -16.00
CA SER A 124 14.67 -14.07 -17.33
C SER A 124 14.79 -15.37 -18.10
N SER A 125 14.23 -15.40 -19.30
CA SER A 125 14.50 -16.41 -20.33
C SER A 125 15.98 -16.49 -20.74
N GLN A 126 16.83 -15.63 -20.18
CA GLN A 126 18.27 -15.55 -20.39
C GLN A 126 19.12 -15.91 -19.17
N GLY A 127 18.50 -16.52 -18.11
CA GLY A 127 19.14 -16.85 -16.84
C GLY A 127 18.74 -15.88 -15.71
N PRO A 128 18.97 -16.26 -14.45
CA PRO A 128 18.66 -15.37 -13.32
C PRO A 128 19.47 -14.09 -13.44
N MET A 129 18.78 -12.94 -13.50
CA MET A 129 19.44 -11.64 -13.36
C MET A 129 20.03 -11.57 -11.96
N ASP A 130 21.34 -11.48 -11.86
CA ASP A 130 22.02 -11.27 -10.60
C ASP A 130 21.91 -9.79 -10.18
N LEU A 131 20.70 -9.41 -9.74
CA LEU A 131 20.43 -8.05 -9.26
C LEU A 131 21.41 -7.64 -8.16
N THR A 132 21.77 -8.59 -7.32
CA THR A 132 22.68 -8.33 -6.19
C THR A 132 24.02 -7.89 -6.69
N ASN A 133 24.57 -8.54 -7.74
CA ASN A 133 25.81 -8.12 -8.32
C ASN A 133 25.66 -6.83 -9.15
N MET A 134 24.54 -6.65 -9.85
CA MET A 134 24.26 -5.44 -10.62
C MET A 134 24.20 -4.19 -9.72
N PHE A 135 23.51 -4.29 -8.57
CA PHE A 135 23.43 -3.18 -7.60
C PHE A 135 24.62 -3.11 -6.64
N LYS A 136 25.52 -4.11 -6.66
CA LYS A 136 26.63 -4.23 -5.70
C LYS A 136 27.50 -2.98 -5.61
N GLU A 137 27.82 -2.37 -6.73
CA GLU A 137 28.67 -1.17 -6.75
C GLU A 137 27.94 0.06 -6.22
N GLY A 138 26.65 0.23 -6.54
CA GLY A 138 25.84 1.34 -6.02
C GLY A 138 25.55 1.21 -4.52
N LEU A 139 25.27 -0.02 -4.08
CA LEU A 139 25.02 -0.31 -2.67
C LEU A 139 26.30 -0.23 -1.80
N SER A 140 27.46 -0.61 -2.35
CA SER A 140 28.73 -0.58 -1.61
C SER A 140 29.24 0.83 -1.29
N ARG A 141 28.85 1.82 -2.08
CA ARG A 141 29.17 3.24 -1.81
C ARG A 141 28.25 3.86 -0.75
N GLY A 142 27.15 3.18 -0.38
CA GLY A 142 26.21 3.65 0.64
C GLY A 142 25.33 4.86 0.22
N THR A 143 25.49 5.36 -1.00
CA THR A 143 24.77 6.52 -1.53
C THR A 143 23.40 6.15 -2.12
N VAL A 144 23.25 4.89 -2.55
CA VAL A 144 22.00 4.31 -3.04
C VAL A 144 21.53 3.25 -2.07
N LYS A 145 20.27 3.31 -1.69
CA LYS A 145 19.62 2.33 -0.82
C LYS A 145 18.44 1.71 -1.55
N LEU A 146 18.17 0.45 -1.27
CA LEU A 146 17.06 -0.29 -1.90
C LEU A 146 16.03 -0.68 -0.85
N ILE A 147 14.76 -0.59 -1.24
CA ILE A 147 13.63 -1.19 -0.52
C ILE A 147 12.93 -2.10 -1.52
N GLY A 148 12.85 -3.38 -1.23
CA GLY A 148 12.03 -4.34 -1.97
C GLY A 148 10.71 -4.58 -1.24
N ALA A 149 9.66 -4.96 -1.97
CA ALA A 149 8.44 -5.51 -1.39
C ALA A 149 8.09 -6.83 -2.08
N THR A 150 7.60 -7.81 -1.29
CA THR A 150 7.19 -9.11 -1.80
C THR A 150 6.23 -9.79 -0.82
N THR A 151 5.65 -10.92 -1.20
CA THR A 151 4.88 -11.78 -0.29
C THR A 151 5.79 -12.76 0.47
N VAL A 152 5.24 -13.42 1.49
CA VAL A 152 5.98 -14.44 2.27
C VAL A 152 6.38 -15.61 1.38
N ASP A 153 5.43 -16.14 0.59
CA ASP A 153 5.65 -17.31 -0.28
C ASP A 153 6.72 -17.02 -1.36
N GLU A 154 6.67 -15.81 -1.94
CA GLU A 154 7.63 -15.37 -2.95
C GLU A 154 9.01 -15.10 -2.35
N TYR A 155 9.07 -14.54 -1.13
CA TYR A 155 10.32 -14.37 -0.40
C TYR A 155 11.01 -15.71 -0.16
N GLU A 156 10.29 -16.71 0.35
CA GLU A 156 10.82 -18.05 0.60
C GLU A 156 11.22 -18.77 -0.69
N ARG A 157 10.40 -18.63 -1.73
CA ARG A 157 10.60 -19.35 -2.99
C ARG A 157 11.75 -18.78 -3.83
N TYR A 158 11.90 -17.45 -3.89
CA TYR A 158 12.81 -16.79 -4.81
C TYR A 158 13.98 -16.09 -4.12
N ILE A 159 13.75 -15.44 -2.97
CA ILE A 159 14.75 -14.57 -2.33
C ILE A 159 15.66 -15.35 -1.38
N LEU A 160 15.12 -16.22 -0.53
CA LEU A 160 15.93 -16.99 0.43
C LEU A 160 17.00 -17.87 -0.22
N ARG A 161 16.83 -18.24 -1.47
CA ARG A 161 17.78 -19.07 -2.22
C ARG A 161 19.01 -18.29 -2.65
N ASP A 162 18.89 -16.98 -2.79
CA ASP A 162 20.02 -16.11 -3.12
C ASP A 162 20.74 -15.63 -1.86
N LYS A 163 21.79 -16.37 -1.47
CA LYS A 163 22.59 -16.05 -0.28
C LYS A 163 23.28 -14.68 -0.35
N ALA A 164 23.60 -14.19 -1.56
CA ALA A 164 24.23 -12.90 -1.75
C ALA A 164 23.22 -11.76 -1.51
N PHE A 165 21.99 -11.95 -1.95
CA PHE A 165 20.88 -11.03 -1.67
C PHE A 165 20.56 -10.98 -0.17
N VAL A 166 20.36 -12.13 0.48
CA VAL A 166 20.00 -12.22 1.91
C VAL A 166 21.07 -11.56 2.82
N ARG A 167 22.33 -11.60 2.44
CA ARG A 167 23.39 -10.91 3.20
C ARG A 167 23.29 -9.39 3.18
N ARG A 168 22.67 -8.81 2.15
CA ARG A 168 22.58 -7.35 1.93
C ARG A 168 21.22 -6.77 2.23
N PHE A 169 20.20 -7.60 2.15
CA PHE A 169 18.82 -7.20 2.38
C PHE A 169 18.32 -7.74 3.72
N GLU A 170 17.88 -6.83 4.57
CA GLU A 170 17.27 -7.17 5.84
C GLU A 170 15.76 -7.29 5.69
N LYS A 171 15.24 -8.44 6.10
CA LYS A 171 13.82 -8.75 6.04
C LYS A 171 13.07 -7.97 7.12
N ILE A 172 12.01 -7.28 6.74
CA ILE A 172 11.07 -6.64 7.64
C ILE A 172 9.71 -7.30 7.44
N ASP A 173 9.23 -7.99 8.47
CA ASP A 173 7.95 -8.67 8.42
C ASP A 173 6.80 -7.70 8.66
N ILE A 174 5.91 -7.58 7.66
CA ILE A 174 4.73 -6.74 7.76
C ILE A 174 3.51 -7.61 8.04
N SER A 175 2.94 -7.43 9.22
CA SER A 175 1.74 -8.14 9.64
C SER A 175 0.45 -7.40 9.23
N GLU A 176 -0.64 -8.16 9.16
CA GLU A 176 -1.98 -7.58 8.99
C GLU A 176 -2.28 -6.65 10.19
N PRO A 177 -2.81 -5.43 9.94
CA PRO A 177 -3.17 -4.54 11.04
C PRO A 177 -4.33 -5.10 11.86
N THR A 178 -4.36 -4.75 13.16
CA THR A 178 -5.52 -5.07 14.01
C THR A 178 -6.79 -4.35 13.51
N GLN A 179 -7.95 -4.73 14.02
CA GLN A 179 -9.19 -4.06 13.66
C GLN A 179 -9.16 -2.57 14.04
N GLU A 180 -8.63 -2.22 15.20
CA GLU A 180 -8.49 -0.84 15.66
C GLU A 180 -7.55 -0.03 14.75
N MET A 181 -6.42 -0.60 14.37
CA MET A 181 -5.51 0.01 13.40
C MET A 181 -6.19 0.16 12.04
N CYS A 182 -6.98 -0.83 11.61
CA CYS A 182 -7.71 -0.76 10.34
C CYS A 182 -8.75 0.36 10.36
N VAL A 183 -9.51 0.54 11.45
CA VAL A 183 -10.43 1.67 11.62
C VAL A 183 -9.69 3.01 11.47
N GLN A 184 -8.53 3.16 12.12
CA GLN A 184 -7.72 4.37 11.99
C GLN A 184 -7.26 4.61 10.54
N ILE A 185 -6.85 3.55 9.83
CA ILE A 185 -6.45 3.64 8.43
C ILE A 185 -7.63 4.09 7.55
N LEU A 186 -8.83 3.52 7.75
CA LEU A 186 -10.02 3.91 7.02
C LEU A 186 -10.36 5.38 7.28
N MET A 187 -10.42 5.80 8.55
CA MET A 187 -10.69 7.19 8.93
C MET A 187 -9.72 8.18 8.27
N ARG A 188 -8.43 7.85 8.25
CA ARG A 188 -7.40 8.69 7.62
C ARG A 188 -7.42 8.62 6.09
N THR A 189 -8.07 7.62 5.51
CA THR A 189 -8.22 7.49 4.05
C THR A 189 -9.37 8.35 3.51
N VAL A 190 -10.39 8.66 4.32
CA VAL A 190 -11.56 9.47 3.92
C VAL A 190 -11.17 10.79 3.23
N PRO A 191 -10.30 11.65 3.79
CA PRO A 191 -9.93 12.91 3.13
C PRO A 191 -9.29 12.71 1.74
N LYS A 192 -8.54 11.61 1.56
CA LYS A 192 -7.97 11.25 0.26
C LYS A 192 -9.06 10.87 -0.74
N LEU A 193 -10.03 10.06 -0.32
CA LEU A 193 -11.17 9.67 -1.16
C LEU A 193 -12.02 10.89 -1.52
N GLU A 194 -12.31 11.76 -0.57
CA GLU A 194 -13.04 13.01 -0.81
C GLU A 194 -12.33 13.91 -1.84
N SER A 195 -11.01 14.04 -1.72
CA SER A 195 -10.20 14.81 -2.67
C SER A 195 -10.17 14.19 -4.08
N GLN A 196 -10.12 12.87 -4.16
CA GLN A 196 -10.06 12.15 -5.44
C GLN A 196 -11.41 12.11 -6.18
N THR A 197 -12.50 12.01 -5.44
CA THR A 197 -13.83 11.82 -6.00
C THR A 197 -14.65 13.12 -6.08
N GLY A 198 -14.31 14.13 -5.29
CA GLY A 198 -15.15 15.31 -5.10
C GLY A 198 -16.39 15.05 -4.24
N VAL A 199 -16.57 13.82 -3.76
CA VAL A 199 -17.71 13.40 -2.92
C VAL A 199 -17.30 13.45 -1.46
N ARG A 200 -18.15 13.98 -0.58
CA ARG A 200 -17.89 14.09 0.86
C ARG A 200 -18.62 13.01 1.65
N LEU A 201 -18.03 12.59 2.77
CA LEU A 201 -18.69 11.80 3.80
C LEU A 201 -19.13 12.76 4.93
N PRO A 202 -20.41 13.27 4.91
CA PRO A 202 -20.79 14.49 5.63
C PRO A 202 -21.12 14.28 7.11
N TYR A 203 -20.73 13.18 7.70
CA TYR A 203 -21.05 12.83 9.08
C TYR A 203 -20.02 13.36 10.09
N THR A 204 -20.43 13.40 11.36
CA THR A 204 -19.52 13.67 12.47
C THR A 204 -18.46 12.59 12.58
N ASP A 205 -17.32 12.89 13.22
CA ASP A 205 -16.24 11.91 13.38
C ASP A 205 -16.70 10.68 14.17
N PHE A 206 -17.65 10.84 15.11
CA PHE A 206 -18.26 9.73 15.82
C PHE A 206 -19.03 8.77 14.89
N ILE A 207 -19.89 9.31 14.03
CA ILE A 207 -20.66 8.50 13.06
C ILE A 207 -19.70 7.87 12.03
N LYS A 208 -18.72 8.62 11.53
CA LYS A 208 -17.68 8.10 10.63
C LYS A 208 -16.95 6.92 11.26
N GLU A 209 -16.51 7.06 12.50
CA GLU A 209 -15.82 5.99 13.22
C GLU A 209 -16.70 4.74 13.38
N ASN A 210 -17.99 4.91 13.67
CA ASN A 210 -18.94 3.80 13.75
C ASN A 210 -19.13 3.11 12.39
N ILE A 211 -19.21 3.88 11.29
CA ILE A 211 -19.24 3.32 9.93
C ILE A 211 -17.98 2.49 9.68
N MET A 212 -16.78 3.01 10.02
CA MET A 212 -15.52 2.29 9.81
C MET A 212 -15.44 1.03 10.69
N LYS A 213 -15.87 1.11 11.97
CA LYS A 213 -15.96 -0.05 12.87
C LYS A 213 -16.88 -1.13 12.29
N PHE A 214 -18.03 -0.74 11.76
CA PHE A 214 -18.95 -1.66 11.12
C PHE A 214 -18.30 -2.35 9.91
N ILE A 215 -17.72 -1.57 8.96
CA ILE A 215 -17.05 -2.11 7.77
C ILE A 215 -15.90 -3.05 8.15
N VAL A 216 -15.09 -2.69 9.13
CA VAL A 216 -13.99 -3.53 9.60
C VAL A 216 -14.50 -4.81 10.23
N ASN A 217 -15.52 -4.74 11.10
CA ASN A 217 -16.11 -5.91 11.76
C ASN A 217 -16.72 -6.89 10.73
N MET A 218 -17.52 -6.39 9.77
CA MET A 218 -18.14 -7.24 8.76
C MET A 218 -17.11 -7.93 7.83
N THR A 219 -15.93 -7.33 7.67
CA THR A 219 -14.82 -7.88 6.87
C THR A 219 -13.76 -8.58 7.72
N SER A 220 -14.08 -9.00 8.95
CA SER A 220 -13.17 -9.72 9.83
C SER A 220 -12.81 -11.11 9.27
N GLU A 221 -11.69 -11.67 9.72
CA GLU A 221 -11.09 -12.88 9.13
C GLU A 221 -12.06 -14.05 8.99
N TYR A 222 -12.89 -14.30 10.01
CA TYR A 222 -13.84 -15.42 10.00
C TYR A 222 -15.10 -15.19 9.15
N LYS A 223 -15.29 -13.98 8.63
CA LYS A 223 -16.45 -13.58 7.82
C LYS A 223 -16.11 -13.49 6.34
N ARG A 224 -14.82 -13.47 6.00
CA ARG A 224 -14.31 -13.31 4.62
C ARG A 224 -14.54 -14.54 3.79
N VAL A 225 -14.72 -14.34 2.49
CA VAL A 225 -14.66 -15.42 1.51
C VAL A 225 -13.23 -15.97 1.50
N TYR A 226 -13.09 -17.29 1.67
CA TYR A 226 -11.77 -17.92 1.87
C TYR A 226 -10.85 -17.76 0.65
N GLU A 227 -11.42 -17.80 -0.55
CA GLU A 227 -10.71 -17.66 -1.82
C GLU A 227 -10.16 -16.25 -2.05
N ILE A 228 -10.68 -15.25 -1.33
CA ILE A 228 -10.18 -13.87 -1.41
C ILE A 228 -8.94 -13.75 -0.54
N SER A 229 -7.78 -13.60 -1.18
CA SER A 229 -6.50 -13.42 -0.48
C SER A 229 -6.34 -12.04 0.17
N SER A 230 -7.25 -11.09 -0.11
CA SER A 230 -7.20 -9.73 0.43
C SER A 230 -7.32 -9.69 1.96
N ARG A 231 -6.54 -8.83 2.57
CA ARG A 231 -6.40 -8.68 4.03
C ARG A 231 -6.67 -7.23 4.43
N TYR A 232 -6.73 -6.97 5.73
CA TYR A 232 -6.74 -5.59 6.20
C TYR A 232 -5.46 -4.85 5.79
N PRO A 233 -5.55 -3.57 5.41
CA PRO A 233 -6.78 -2.77 5.35
C PRO A 233 -7.53 -2.89 4.01
N ASP A 234 -6.95 -3.54 3.00
CA ASP A 234 -7.45 -3.50 1.62
C ASP A 234 -8.90 -3.98 1.48
N ILE A 235 -9.25 -5.11 2.12
CA ILE A 235 -10.61 -5.66 2.06
C ILE A 235 -11.66 -4.69 2.60
N ALA A 236 -11.37 -3.97 3.69
CA ALA A 236 -12.27 -2.97 4.25
C ALA A 236 -12.29 -1.69 3.41
N LEU A 237 -11.14 -1.28 2.86
CA LEU A 237 -11.04 -0.14 1.94
C LEU A 237 -11.84 -0.35 0.66
N VAL A 238 -11.95 -1.58 0.17
CA VAL A 238 -12.80 -1.89 -1.01
C VAL A 238 -14.25 -1.52 -0.72
N VAL A 239 -14.80 -1.92 0.42
CA VAL A 239 -16.19 -1.59 0.79
C VAL A 239 -16.37 -0.08 0.93
N LEU A 240 -15.44 0.62 1.59
CA LEU A 240 -15.49 2.07 1.72
C LEU A 240 -15.45 2.77 0.35
N ARG A 241 -14.56 2.36 -0.54
CA ARG A 241 -14.48 2.91 -1.90
C ARG A 241 -15.74 2.66 -2.70
N GLN A 242 -16.38 1.49 -2.52
CA GLN A 242 -17.65 1.16 -3.17
C GLN A 242 -18.77 2.14 -2.76
N ALA A 243 -18.84 2.56 -1.50
CA ALA A 243 -19.80 3.55 -1.05
C ALA A 243 -19.59 4.92 -1.73
N PHE A 244 -18.33 5.36 -1.90
CA PHE A 244 -18.03 6.58 -2.68
C PHE A 244 -18.39 6.42 -4.16
N SER A 245 -18.11 5.26 -4.74
CA SER A 245 -18.45 4.97 -6.14
C SER A 245 -19.96 4.93 -6.36
N ALA A 246 -20.75 4.41 -5.42
CA ALA A 246 -22.21 4.43 -5.49
C ALA A 246 -22.77 5.87 -5.47
N ALA A 247 -22.20 6.74 -4.63
CA ALA A 247 -22.59 8.14 -4.61
C ALA A 247 -22.26 8.86 -5.93
N LEU A 248 -21.10 8.58 -6.53
CA LEU A 248 -20.74 9.09 -7.85
C LEU A 248 -21.71 8.60 -8.95
N TYR A 249 -22.07 7.32 -8.91
CA TYR A 249 -23.00 6.73 -9.85
C TYR A 249 -24.38 7.39 -9.79
N ASP A 250 -24.85 7.72 -8.57
CA ASP A 250 -26.10 8.44 -8.33
C ASP A 250 -25.98 9.95 -8.59
N ASN A 251 -24.83 10.44 -9.11
CA ASN A 251 -24.52 11.86 -9.32
C ASN A 251 -24.69 12.70 -8.05
N LYS A 252 -24.33 12.15 -6.89
CA LYS A 252 -24.37 12.84 -5.60
C LYS A 252 -22.98 13.35 -5.23
N ASN A 253 -22.93 14.47 -4.53
CA ASN A 253 -21.71 15.05 -3.97
C ASN A 253 -21.46 14.65 -2.52
N GLN A 254 -22.29 13.74 -1.99
CA GLN A 254 -22.21 13.22 -0.62
C GLN A 254 -22.50 11.72 -0.59
N VAL A 255 -21.74 11.00 0.25
CA VAL A 255 -22.03 9.61 0.59
C VAL A 255 -23.10 9.60 1.69
N GLY A 256 -24.30 9.13 1.37
CA GLY A 256 -25.36 8.89 2.34
C GLY A 256 -25.40 7.42 2.79
N PHE A 257 -26.23 7.12 3.81
CA PHE A 257 -26.40 5.74 4.29
C PHE A 257 -26.95 4.78 3.23
N LYS A 258 -27.73 5.29 2.24
CA LYS A 258 -28.12 4.50 1.05
C LYS A 258 -26.89 3.92 0.35
N HIS A 259 -25.86 4.74 0.10
CA HIS A 259 -24.67 4.31 -0.65
C HIS A 259 -23.80 3.33 0.18
N ILE A 260 -23.73 3.53 1.50
CA ILE A 260 -23.07 2.61 2.42
C ILE A 260 -23.81 1.27 2.44
N TYR A 261 -25.13 1.27 2.54
CA TYR A 261 -25.98 0.10 2.46
C TYR A 261 -25.75 -0.69 1.15
N GLU A 262 -25.76 0.01 0.02
CA GLU A 262 -25.51 -0.60 -1.29
C GLU A 262 -24.11 -1.24 -1.38
N ALA A 263 -23.09 -0.58 -0.86
CA ALA A 263 -21.74 -1.12 -0.79
C ALA A 263 -21.66 -2.38 0.09
N VAL A 264 -22.35 -2.38 1.23
CA VAL A 264 -22.43 -3.54 2.13
C VAL A 264 -23.21 -4.69 1.46
N LYS A 265 -24.34 -4.42 0.83
CA LYS A 265 -25.19 -5.42 0.18
C LYS A 265 -24.51 -6.07 -1.02
N SER A 266 -23.74 -5.32 -1.79
CA SER A 266 -23.11 -5.75 -3.04
C SER A 266 -21.68 -6.28 -2.89
N THR A 267 -21.07 -6.18 -1.69
CA THR A 267 -19.69 -6.61 -1.52
C THR A 267 -19.51 -8.10 -1.77
N LYS A 268 -18.43 -8.44 -2.47
CA LYS A 268 -18.00 -9.84 -2.67
C LYS A 268 -16.94 -10.28 -1.65
N ALA A 269 -16.60 -9.40 -0.71
CA ALA A 269 -15.55 -9.64 0.28
C ALA A 269 -15.95 -10.68 1.34
N VAL A 270 -17.24 -10.87 1.58
CA VAL A 270 -17.79 -11.76 2.59
C VAL A 270 -18.90 -12.64 2.00
N TYR A 271 -19.18 -13.75 2.67
CA TYR A 271 -20.24 -14.68 2.24
C TYR A 271 -21.64 -14.07 2.33
N LEU A 272 -22.56 -14.51 1.47
CA LEU A 272 -23.91 -13.94 1.40
C LEU A 272 -24.70 -14.10 2.70
N ASP A 273 -24.56 -15.21 3.39
CA ASP A 273 -25.18 -15.44 4.71
C ASP A 273 -24.64 -14.51 5.77
N VAL A 274 -23.37 -14.10 5.67
CA VAL A 274 -22.76 -13.08 6.52
C VAL A 274 -23.36 -11.71 6.18
N ILE A 275 -23.48 -11.36 4.89
CA ILE A 275 -24.11 -10.09 4.48
C ILE A 275 -25.52 -9.97 5.06
N LYS A 276 -26.34 -11.03 4.99
CA LYS A 276 -27.68 -11.04 5.56
C LYS A 276 -27.69 -10.70 7.06
N LYS A 277 -26.79 -11.32 7.83
CA LYS A 277 -26.65 -11.07 9.27
C LYS A 277 -26.15 -9.66 9.56
N GLU A 278 -25.16 -9.21 8.82
CA GLU A 278 -24.56 -7.88 9.03
C GLU A 278 -25.52 -6.74 8.61
N LEU A 279 -26.42 -6.98 7.65
CA LEU A 279 -27.47 -6.00 7.31
C LEU A 279 -28.48 -5.81 8.46
N VAL A 280 -28.76 -6.84 9.26
CA VAL A 280 -29.57 -6.69 10.49
C VAL A 280 -28.84 -5.79 11.48
N VAL A 281 -27.54 -6.08 11.72
CA VAL A 281 -26.71 -5.26 12.61
C VAL A 281 -26.60 -3.81 12.09
N PHE A 282 -26.42 -3.63 10.80
CA PHE A 282 -26.38 -2.31 10.17
C PHE A 282 -27.67 -1.51 10.42
N LYS A 283 -28.81 -2.16 10.23
CA LYS A 283 -30.14 -1.54 10.45
C LYS A 283 -30.35 -1.11 11.91
N GLU A 284 -29.90 -1.94 12.85
CA GLU A 284 -30.00 -1.62 14.28
C GLU A 284 -29.02 -0.53 14.72
N MET A 285 -27.77 -0.63 14.26
CA MET A 285 -26.68 0.26 14.64
C MET A 285 -26.88 1.71 14.12
N PHE A 286 -27.45 1.86 12.94
CA PHE A 286 -27.63 3.14 12.26
C PHE A 286 -29.11 3.50 12.09
N LYS A 287 -29.98 3.05 13.01
CA LYS A 287 -31.43 3.25 12.91
C LYS A 287 -31.82 4.73 12.74
N ASP A 288 -31.25 5.60 13.57
CA ASP A 288 -31.60 7.02 13.58
C ASP A 288 -31.18 7.72 12.27
N GLU A 289 -30.00 7.42 11.77
CA GLU A 289 -29.47 7.97 10.52
C GLU A 289 -30.25 7.45 9.31
N LEU A 290 -30.62 6.17 9.31
CA LEU A 290 -31.43 5.56 8.26
C LEU A 290 -32.84 6.17 8.21
N GLU A 291 -33.46 6.40 9.36
CA GLU A 291 -34.76 7.07 9.46
C GLU A 291 -34.70 8.54 8.97
N GLN A 292 -33.63 9.28 9.36
CA GLN A 292 -33.42 10.67 8.92
C GLN A 292 -33.24 10.78 7.40
N GLU A 293 -32.55 9.82 6.78
CA GLU A 293 -32.33 9.81 5.33
C GLU A 293 -33.44 9.07 4.54
N GLY A 294 -34.40 8.48 5.21
CA GLY A 294 -35.50 7.70 4.58
C GLY A 294 -34.99 6.44 3.87
N VAL A 295 -33.94 5.82 4.38
CA VAL A 295 -33.32 4.63 3.78
C VAL A 295 -33.97 3.36 4.33
N ILE A 296 -34.51 2.55 3.43
CA ILE A 296 -35.07 1.23 3.77
C ILE A 296 -34.04 0.16 3.52
N VAL A 297 -33.65 -0.55 4.58
CA VAL A 297 -32.71 -1.68 4.50
C VAL A 297 -33.50 -2.95 4.24
N GLU A 298 -33.37 -3.48 3.03
CA GLU A 298 -33.92 -4.78 2.65
C GLU A 298 -32.88 -5.87 2.88
N ILE A 299 -33.26 -6.95 3.57
CA ILE A 299 -32.41 -8.12 3.78
C ILE A 299 -32.73 -9.10 2.66
N PRO A 300 -31.74 -9.50 1.81
CA PRO A 300 -31.97 -10.49 0.77
C PRO A 300 -32.51 -11.82 1.36
N GLU A 301 -33.41 -12.49 0.64
CA GLU A 301 -33.95 -13.79 1.03
C GLU A 301 -32.90 -14.90 1.09
#